data_eb9ef8155f106850dce98939592ddaca
#
_entry.id   eb9ef8155f106850dce98939592ddaca
#
_cell.length_a   1.000
_cell.length_b   1.000
_cell.length_c   1.000
_cell.angle_alpha   90.00
_cell.angle_beta   90.00
_cell.angle_gamma   90.00
#
_symmetry.space_group_name_H-M   'P 1'
#
loop_
_entity.id
_entity.type
_entity.pdbx_description
1 polymer ?
#
loop_
_entity_poly.entity_id
_entity_poly.type
_entity_poly.pdbx_seq_one_letter_code
_entity_poly.pdbx_strand_id
1 'polypeptide(L)'
;MTTNTSLVITGLAKRYGEAAVFQSVDLHVAPGEFVAIVGESGVGKSSLLNCMAALDTWSEGRITHDGVDLGQLSEAQAAHWRREHLGFVFQAFHVLPHLDVAQNIALPLLLLHRPDPARVAQMLDAVGLQGLGERLPSQLSGGQLQRVAIARALVHKPRLILADEPTGNLDPRTAAQVMAVLVAQAREHGSSMVLVTHSEVAAARADRVLHLTAQGLQAD
;
A
#
# COMPACT_ATOMS: atom_id res chain seq x y z
N MET A 1 7.17 -2.91 26.26
CA MET A 1 6.15 -3.78 25.69
C MET A 1 6.13 -3.50 24.20
N THR A 2 6.69 -4.40 23.41
CA THR A 2 6.66 -4.30 21.95
C THR A 2 5.20 -4.47 21.52
N THR A 3 4.55 -3.39 21.13
CA THR A 3 3.22 -3.44 20.51
C THR A 3 3.34 -4.26 19.24
N ASN A 4 2.73 -5.44 19.26
CA ASN A 4 2.72 -6.35 18.13
C ASN A 4 1.82 -5.70 17.06
N THR A 5 2.43 -5.04 16.06
CA THR A 5 1.72 -4.42 14.95
C THR A 5 0.95 -5.51 14.21
N SER A 6 -0.33 -5.38 14.10
CA SER A 6 -1.13 -6.31 13.32
C SER A 6 -2.31 -5.61 12.67
N LEU A 7 -2.60 -5.98 11.43
CA LEU A 7 -3.87 -5.66 10.79
C LEU A 7 -4.80 -6.86 10.99
N VAL A 8 -5.95 -6.61 11.61
CA VAL A 8 -6.97 -7.65 11.85
C VAL A 8 -8.28 -7.20 11.22
N ILE A 9 -8.85 -8.06 10.42
CA ILE A 9 -10.16 -7.89 9.79
C ILE A 9 -11.03 -9.04 10.24
N THR A 10 -12.26 -8.74 10.68
CA THR A 10 -13.20 -9.74 11.15
C THR A 10 -14.56 -9.53 10.52
N GLY A 11 -15.06 -10.52 9.79
CA GLY A 11 -16.39 -10.57 9.20
C GLY A 11 -16.69 -9.39 8.27
N LEU A 12 -15.70 -8.85 7.55
CA LEU A 12 -15.86 -7.65 6.75
C LEU A 12 -16.75 -7.91 5.54
N ALA A 13 -17.73 -7.03 5.33
CA ALA A 13 -18.57 -7.03 4.14
C ALA A 13 -18.65 -5.62 3.53
N LYS A 14 -18.68 -5.55 2.21
CA LYS A 14 -18.87 -4.31 1.45
C LYS A 14 -20.01 -4.46 0.46
N ARG A 15 -20.90 -3.46 0.48
CA ARG A 15 -22.02 -3.35 -0.45
C ARG A 15 -22.09 -1.94 -1.05
N TYR A 16 -22.56 -1.85 -2.29
CA TYR A 16 -22.99 -0.61 -2.93
C TYR A 16 -24.48 -0.75 -3.25
N GLY A 17 -25.33 -0.11 -2.44
CA GLY A 17 -26.77 -0.37 -2.46
C GLY A 17 -27.07 -1.84 -2.13
N GLU A 18 -27.79 -2.53 -3.01
CA GLU A 18 -28.12 -3.96 -2.84
C GLU A 18 -26.99 -4.91 -3.33
N ALA A 19 -26.05 -4.41 -4.14
CA ALA A 19 -25.00 -5.23 -4.72
C ALA A 19 -23.90 -5.48 -3.68
N ALA A 20 -23.69 -6.75 -3.33
CA ALA A 20 -22.55 -7.17 -2.51
C ALA A 20 -21.29 -7.21 -3.38
N VAL A 21 -20.21 -6.60 -2.89
CA VAL A 21 -18.87 -6.68 -3.50
C VAL A 21 -18.13 -7.88 -2.95
N PHE A 22 -18.08 -7.99 -1.63
CA PHE A 22 -17.57 -9.16 -0.90
C PHE A 22 -18.26 -9.24 0.47
N GLN A 23 -18.19 -10.41 1.09
CA GLN A 23 -18.75 -10.66 2.41
C GLN A 23 -17.88 -11.64 3.20
N SER A 24 -18.00 -11.60 4.52
CA SER A 24 -17.32 -12.53 5.44
C SER A 24 -15.80 -12.60 5.24
N VAL A 25 -15.17 -11.44 4.98
CA VAL A 25 -13.71 -11.39 4.87
C VAL A 25 -13.09 -11.36 6.27
N ASP A 26 -12.29 -12.39 6.57
CA ASP A 26 -11.45 -12.47 7.76
C ASP A 26 -9.98 -12.49 7.32
N LEU A 27 -9.15 -11.63 7.95
CA LEU A 27 -7.72 -11.54 7.65
C LEU A 27 -6.97 -11.13 8.91
N HIS A 28 -5.86 -11.79 9.15
CA HIS A 28 -4.85 -11.35 10.11
C HIS A 28 -3.52 -11.22 9.39
N VAL A 29 -2.86 -10.07 9.52
CA VAL A 29 -1.51 -9.81 9.01
C VAL A 29 -0.60 -9.55 10.19
N ALA A 30 0.38 -10.43 10.40
CA ALA A 30 1.34 -10.31 11.47
C ALA A 30 2.35 -9.16 11.21
N PRO A 31 3.06 -8.70 12.24
CA PRO A 31 4.11 -7.69 12.06
C PRO A 31 5.18 -8.16 11.09
N GLY A 32 5.46 -7.35 10.08
CA GLY A 32 6.45 -7.65 9.04
C GLY A 32 6.02 -8.72 8.04
N GLU A 33 4.81 -9.27 8.15
CA GLU A 33 4.28 -10.25 7.20
C GLU A 33 3.93 -9.57 5.87
N PHE A 34 4.27 -10.26 4.78
CA PHE A 34 3.85 -9.89 3.44
C PHE A 34 2.77 -10.86 2.95
N VAL A 35 1.55 -10.37 2.79
CA VAL A 35 0.39 -11.11 2.27
C VAL A 35 0.06 -10.64 0.87
N ALA A 36 -0.11 -11.56 -0.08
CA ALA A 36 -0.67 -11.28 -1.39
C ALA A 36 -2.15 -11.71 -1.45
N ILE A 37 -2.99 -10.86 -2.02
CA ILE A 37 -4.39 -11.16 -2.30
C ILE A 37 -4.57 -11.17 -3.81
N VAL A 38 -4.94 -12.33 -4.35
CA VAL A 38 -5.24 -12.54 -5.75
C VAL A 38 -6.74 -12.80 -5.94
N GLY A 39 -7.21 -12.83 -7.17
CA GLY A 39 -8.63 -13.09 -7.49
C GLY A 39 -9.01 -12.48 -8.83
N GLU A 40 -10.21 -12.79 -9.30
CA GLU A 40 -10.74 -12.31 -10.58
C GLU A 40 -10.82 -10.78 -10.64
N SER A 41 -10.82 -10.24 -11.88
CA SER A 41 -11.06 -8.81 -12.08
C SER A 41 -12.48 -8.44 -11.62
N GLY A 42 -12.59 -7.33 -10.89
CA GLY A 42 -13.89 -6.85 -10.39
C GLY A 42 -14.40 -7.50 -9.11
N VAL A 43 -13.70 -8.51 -8.54
CA VAL A 43 -14.15 -9.19 -7.30
C VAL A 43 -14.07 -8.30 -6.05
N GLY A 44 -13.54 -7.08 -6.15
CA GLY A 44 -13.50 -6.13 -5.05
C GLY A 44 -12.14 -5.97 -4.35
N LYS A 45 -11.03 -6.43 -4.95
CA LYS A 45 -9.68 -6.34 -4.36
C LYS A 45 -9.29 -4.90 -3.99
N SER A 46 -9.43 -3.95 -4.92
CA SER A 46 -9.14 -2.53 -4.66
C SER A 46 -10.09 -1.93 -3.62
N SER A 47 -11.36 -2.34 -3.62
CA SER A 47 -12.33 -1.93 -2.59
C SER A 47 -11.92 -2.44 -1.21
N LEU A 48 -11.40 -3.67 -1.12
CA LEU A 48 -10.90 -4.23 0.13
C LEU A 48 -9.67 -3.45 0.63
N LEU A 49 -8.71 -3.12 -0.25
CA LEU A 49 -7.57 -2.26 0.11
C LEU A 49 -8.02 -0.87 0.57
N ASN A 50 -9.01 -0.26 -0.10
CA ASN A 50 -9.54 1.04 0.29
C ASN A 50 -10.21 0.99 1.68
N CYS A 51 -10.91 -0.09 2.01
CA CYS A 51 -11.43 -0.31 3.37
C CYS A 51 -10.29 -0.45 4.39
N MET A 52 -9.23 -1.24 4.09
CA MET A 52 -8.05 -1.38 4.95
C MET A 52 -7.33 -0.06 5.18
N ALA A 53 -7.36 0.84 4.20
CA ALA A 53 -6.79 2.18 4.28
C ALA A 53 -7.69 3.20 4.99
N ALA A 54 -8.90 2.83 5.40
CA ALA A 54 -9.94 3.75 5.83
C ALA A 54 -10.17 4.91 4.82
N LEU A 55 -10.06 4.59 3.50
CA LEU A 55 -10.40 5.48 2.39
C LEU A 55 -11.83 5.27 1.92
N ASP A 56 -12.41 4.13 2.25
CA ASP A 56 -13.81 3.79 1.96
C ASP A 56 -14.43 3.12 3.19
N THR A 57 -15.74 3.23 3.31
CA THR A 57 -16.51 2.61 4.39
C THR A 57 -16.86 1.17 4.04
N TRP A 58 -17.24 0.38 5.03
CA TRP A 58 -17.73 -0.98 4.88
C TRP A 58 -19.10 -1.15 5.52
N SER A 59 -19.81 -2.19 5.16
CA SER A 59 -21.20 -2.39 5.55
C SER A 59 -21.31 -3.17 6.86
N GLU A 60 -20.43 -4.15 7.08
CA GLU A 60 -20.41 -5.04 8.25
C GLU A 60 -18.98 -5.41 8.60
N GLY A 61 -18.76 -5.85 9.83
CA GLY A 61 -17.45 -6.30 10.30
C GLY A 61 -16.59 -5.18 10.88
N ARG A 62 -15.31 -5.51 11.10
CA ARG A 62 -14.39 -4.63 11.81
C ARG A 62 -12.99 -4.71 11.21
N ILE A 63 -12.30 -3.58 11.18
CA ILE A 63 -10.88 -3.48 10.84
C ILE A 63 -10.15 -2.83 11.99
N THR A 64 -9.12 -3.50 12.51
CA THR A 64 -8.22 -2.91 13.52
C THR A 64 -6.78 -2.96 13.06
N HIS A 65 -6.02 -1.90 13.32
CA HIS A 65 -4.58 -1.84 13.11
C HIS A 65 -3.89 -1.36 14.38
N ASP A 66 -2.96 -2.15 14.92
CA ASP A 66 -2.30 -1.88 16.22
C ASP A 66 -3.30 -1.66 17.37
N GLY A 67 -4.43 -2.37 17.35
CA GLY A 67 -5.50 -2.23 18.34
C GLY A 67 -6.42 -1.02 18.11
N VAL A 68 -6.13 -0.15 17.15
CA VAL A 68 -7.00 0.98 16.77
C VAL A 68 -8.10 0.47 15.83
N ASP A 69 -9.36 0.65 16.21
CA ASP A 69 -10.51 0.35 15.37
C ASP A 69 -10.72 1.47 14.33
N LEU A 70 -10.46 1.15 13.08
CA LEU A 70 -10.53 2.13 11.99
C LEU A 70 -11.96 2.60 11.73
N GLY A 71 -12.96 1.78 12.03
CA GLY A 71 -14.38 2.11 11.85
C GLY A 71 -14.92 3.11 12.88
N GLN A 72 -14.20 3.33 13.98
CA GLN A 72 -14.57 4.29 15.02
C GLN A 72 -13.90 5.67 14.82
N LEU A 73 -13.02 5.80 13.82
CA LEU A 73 -12.32 7.04 13.57
C LEU A 73 -13.21 8.03 12.82
N SER A 74 -13.23 9.28 13.24
CA SER A 74 -13.71 10.37 12.39
C SER A 74 -12.80 10.54 11.18
N GLU A 75 -13.28 11.20 10.11
CA GLU A 75 -12.45 11.43 8.91
C GLU A 75 -11.12 12.13 9.22
N ALA A 76 -11.13 13.11 10.13
CA ALA A 76 -9.90 13.78 10.55
C ALA A 76 -8.93 12.84 11.27
N GLN A 77 -9.45 11.94 12.11
CA GLN A 77 -8.64 10.93 12.80
C GLN A 77 -8.13 9.86 11.83
N ALA A 78 -8.96 9.41 10.88
CA ALA A 78 -8.56 8.47 9.83
C ALA A 78 -7.47 9.08 8.93
N ALA A 79 -7.59 10.35 8.54
CA ALA A 79 -6.57 11.07 7.79
C ALA A 79 -5.24 11.17 8.56
N HIS A 80 -5.31 11.41 9.87
CA HIS A 80 -4.14 11.44 10.74
C HIS A 80 -3.49 10.05 10.84
N TRP A 81 -4.29 9.01 11.05
CA TRP A 81 -3.83 7.62 11.09
C TRP A 81 -3.15 7.20 9.77
N ARG A 82 -3.79 7.48 8.62
CA ARG A 82 -3.19 7.21 7.29
C ARG A 82 -1.83 7.87 7.14
N ARG A 83 -1.73 9.14 7.51
CA ARG A 83 -0.50 9.93 7.39
C ARG A 83 0.66 9.35 8.20
N GLU A 84 0.40 8.77 9.37
CA GLU A 84 1.45 8.26 10.25
C GLU A 84 1.79 6.78 10.00
N HIS A 85 0.79 5.96 9.66
CA HIS A 85 0.92 4.51 9.71
C HIS A 85 0.88 3.82 8.35
N LEU A 86 0.38 4.51 7.32
CA LEU A 86 0.07 3.87 6.04
C LEU A 86 0.96 4.36 4.90
N GLY A 87 1.58 3.43 4.17
CA GLY A 87 2.12 3.64 2.85
C GLY A 87 1.18 3.04 1.81
N PHE A 88 0.63 3.84 0.89
CA PHE A 88 -0.24 3.33 -0.15
C PHE A 88 0.41 3.48 -1.53
N VAL A 89 0.51 2.36 -2.26
CA VAL A 89 1.00 2.31 -3.65
C VAL A 89 -0.16 1.96 -4.55
N PHE A 90 -0.58 2.90 -5.38
CA PHE A 90 -1.70 2.73 -6.31
C PHE A 90 -1.23 2.17 -7.66
N GLN A 91 -2.14 1.57 -8.41
CA GLN A 91 -1.93 1.13 -9.79
C GLN A 91 -1.62 2.31 -10.71
N ALA A 92 -2.36 3.41 -10.60
CA ALA A 92 -1.98 4.69 -11.20
C ALA A 92 -0.98 5.37 -10.26
N PHE A 93 0.08 5.94 -10.81
CA PHE A 93 1.21 6.47 -10.01
C PHE A 93 0.81 7.59 -9.04
N HIS A 94 -0.25 8.35 -9.35
CA HIS A 94 -0.74 9.51 -8.58
C HIS A 94 0.40 10.47 -8.16
N VAL A 95 1.43 10.58 -8.98
CA VAL A 95 2.52 11.54 -8.78
C VAL A 95 2.01 12.93 -9.11
N LEU A 96 2.30 13.91 -8.27
CA LEU A 96 1.84 15.29 -8.44
C LEU A 96 2.67 15.97 -9.55
N PRO A 97 2.04 16.40 -10.66
CA PRO A 97 2.76 16.80 -11.88
C PRO A 97 3.53 18.11 -11.74
N HIS A 98 3.17 18.95 -10.78
CA HIS A 98 3.78 20.26 -10.54
C HIS A 98 4.88 20.24 -9.48
N LEU A 99 5.11 19.11 -8.83
CA LEU A 99 6.20 18.88 -7.89
C LEU A 99 7.29 18.09 -8.59
N ASP A 100 8.55 18.40 -8.33
CA ASP A 100 9.67 17.58 -8.75
C ASP A 100 9.68 16.21 -8.01
N VAL A 101 10.59 15.33 -8.39
CA VAL A 101 10.69 13.98 -7.83
C VAL A 101 10.99 14.03 -6.32
N ALA A 102 11.93 14.86 -5.89
CA ALA A 102 12.30 14.97 -4.48
C ALA A 102 11.14 15.53 -3.63
N GLN A 103 10.42 16.53 -4.16
CA GLN A 103 9.23 17.11 -3.52
C GLN A 103 8.10 16.08 -3.41
N ASN A 104 7.84 15.30 -4.47
CA ASN A 104 6.86 14.21 -4.41
C ASN A 104 7.18 13.20 -3.32
N ILE A 105 8.45 12.79 -3.22
CA ILE A 105 8.91 11.84 -2.20
C ILE A 105 8.83 12.47 -0.79
N ALA A 106 9.17 13.72 -0.65
CA ALA A 106 9.17 14.44 0.63
C ALA A 106 7.78 14.67 1.23
N LEU A 107 6.72 14.60 0.41
CA LEU A 107 5.38 15.03 0.79
C LEU A 107 4.85 14.40 2.10
N PRO A 108 4.96 13.08 2.36
CA PRO A 108 4.52 12.51 3.63
C PRO A 108 5.26 13.08 4.84
N LEU A 109 6.57 13.33 4.71
CA LEU A 109 7.37 13.93 5.79
C LEU A 109 6.94 15.38 6.08
N LEU A 110 6.61 16.15 5.03
CA LEU A 110 6.08 17.50 5.18
C LEU A 110 4.72 17.51 5.88
N LEU A 111 3.83 16.58 5.50
CA LEU A 111 2.51 16.43 6.14
C LEU A 111 2.62 15.99 7.61
N LEU A 112 3.68 15.30 7.98
CA LEU A 112 3.99 14.92 9.36
C LEU A 112 4.72 16.04 10.14
N HIS A 113 5.01 17.18 9.52
CA HIS A 113 5.84 18.24 10.09
C HIS A 113 7.24 17.74 10.53
N ARG A 114 7.80 16.76 9.79
CA ARG A 114 9.11 16.15 10.06
C ARG A 114 9.96 16.15 8.77
N PRO A 115 10.29 17.34 8.20
CA PRO A 115 11.10 17.41 6.98
C PRO A 115 12.46 16.78 7.20
N ASP A 116 12.86 15.86 6.31
CA ASP A 116 14.14 15.16 6.35
C ASP A 116 14.71 15.01 4.93
N PRO A 117 15.46 16.01 4.44
CA PRO A 117 16.10 15.94 3.13
C PRO A 117 17.10 14.79 2.98
N ALA A 118 17.78 14.38 4.06
CA ALA A 118 18.72 13.27 4.02
C ALA A 118 17.97 11.94 3.78
N ARG A 119 16.80 11.76 4.42
CA ARG A 119 15.95 10.60 4.18
C ARG A 119 15.40 10.57 2.77
N VAL A 120 15.04 11.73 2.18
CA VAL A 120 14.61 11.81 0.77
C VAL A 120 15.74 11.40 -0.17
N ALA A 121 16.97 11.87 0.05
CA ALA A 121 18.15 11.48 -0.73
C ALA A 121 18.42 9.98 -0.63
N GLN A 122 18.40 9.40 0.58
CA GLN A 122 18.52 7.95 0.80
C GLN A 122 17.44 7.16 0.05
N MET A 123 16.22 7.66 0.03
CA MET A 123 15.12 6.98 -0.66
C MET A 123 15.29 7.05 -2.19
N LEU A 124 15.75 8.19 -2.73
CA LEU A 124 16.10 8.31 -4.15
C LEU A 124 17.16 7.27 -4.55
N ASP A 125 18.18 7.08 -3.73
CA ASP A 125 19.21 6.07 -3.95
C ASP A 125 18.64 4.65 -3.88
N ALA A 126 17.86 4.35 -2.86
CA ALA A 126 17.27 3.02 -2.63
C ALA A 126 16.36 2.57 -3.79
N VAL A 127 15.65 3.51 -4.43
CA VAL A 127 14.77 3.20 -5.57
C VAL A 127 15.46 3.36 -6.93
N GLY A 128 16.77 3.69 -6.95
CA GLY A 128 17.56 3.84 -8.19
C GLY A 128 17.15 5.06 -9.01
N LEU A 129 16.89 6.19 -8.35
CA LEU A 129 16.54 7.48 -8.95
C LEU A 129 17.58 8.57 -8.62
N GLN A 130 18.83 8.20 -8.34
CA GLN A 130 19.92 9.16 -8.07
C GLN A 130 20.04 10.15 -9.25
N GLY A 131 20.23 11.43 -8.90
CA GLY A 131 20.38 12.52 -9.88
C GLY A 131 19.11 12.92 -10.61
N LEU A 132 17.95 12.31 -10.26
CA LEU A 132 16.65 12.65 -10.86
C LEU A 132 15.77 13.49 -9.94
N GLY A 133 16.26 13.89 -8.75
CA GLY A 133 15.45 14.57 -7.71
C GLY A 133 14.78 15.86 -8.20
N GLU A 134 15.44 16.65 -9.05
CA GLU A 134 14.93 17.93 -9.55
C GLU A 134 14.11 17.80 -10.87
N ARG A 135 13.92 16.57 -11.38
CA ARG A 135 13.10 16.36 -12.57
C ARG A 135 11.61 16.42 -12.27
N LEU A 136 10.86 16.93 -13.25
CA LEU A 136 9.39 16.86 -13.20
C LEU A 136 8.90 15.48 -13.65
N PRO A 137 7.73 15.03 -13.18
CA PRO A 137 7.13 13.75 -13.58
C PRO A 137 7.01 13.53 -15.08
N SER A 138 6.75 14.60 -15.85
CA SER A 138 6.67 14.55 -17.31
C SER A 138 7.97 14.16 -18.02
N GLN A 139 9.09 14.19 -17.32
CA GLN A 139 10.42 13.84 -17.84
C GLN A 139 10.83 12.39 -17.49
N LEU A 140 9.94 11.63 -16.86
CA LEU A 140 10.21 10.28 -16.36
C LEU A 140 9.49 9.20 -17.19
N SER A 141 10.10 8.03 -17.26
CA SER A 141 9.43 6.83 -17.77
C SER A 141 8.39 6.30 -16.77
N GLY A 142 7.44 5.45 -17.22
CA GLY A 142 6.45 4.84 -16.35
C GLY A 142 7.05 4.07 -15.16
N GLY A 143 8.14 3.32 -15.40
CA GLY A 143 8.84 2.61 -14.33
C GLY A 143 9.53 3.56 -13.33
N GLN A 144 10.03 4.71 -13.78
CA GLN A 144 10.58 5.74 -12.90
C GLN A 144 9.46 6.40 -12.08
N LEU A 145 8.31 6.71 -12.67
CA LEU A 145 7.14 7.24 -11.97
C LEU A 145 6.64 6.29 -10.88
N GLN A 146 6.61 4.98 -11.18
CA GLN A 146 6.25 3.97 -10.18
C GLN A 146 7.24 3.93 -9.01
N ARG A 147 8.54 4.05 -9.29
CA ARG A 147 9.56 4.13 -8.23
C ARG A 147 9.42 5.39 -7.38
N VAL A 148 9.02 6.52 -7.97
CA VAL A 148 8.68 7.75 -7.22
C VAL A 148 7.48 7.49 -6.30
N ALA A 149 6.41 6.86 -6.80
CA ALA A 149 5.23 6.53 -6.01
C ALA A 149 5.55 5.59 -4.83
N ILE A 150 6.40 4.57 -5.06
CA ILE A 150 6.89 3.67 -4.01
C ILE A 150 7.75 4.42 -3.00
N ALA A 151 8.70 5.23 -3.45
CA ALA A 151 9.57 6.02 -2.56
C ALA A 151 8.73 6.95 -1.67
N ARG A 152 7.74 7.62 -2.25
CA ARG A 152 6.79 8.44 -1.50
C ARG A 152 6.01 7.64 -0.46
N ALA A 153 5.52 6.45 -0.81
CA ALA A 153 4.78 5.60 0.11
C ALA A 153 5.62 5.10 1.29
N LEU A 154 6.95 5.03 1.14
CA LEU A 154 7.86 4.41 2.12
C LEU A 154 8.75 5.40 2.89
N VAL A 155 8.86 6.66 2.43
CA VAL A 155 9.83 7.63 2.99
C VAL A 155 9.64 7.87 4.49
N HIS A 156 8.42 7.84 4.99
CA HIS A 156 8.07 8.06 6.40
C HIS A 156 8.09 6.77 7.24
N LYS A 157 8.54 5.63 6.66
CA LYS A 157 8.65 4.32 7.31
C LYS A 157 7.31 3.85 7.90
N PRO A 158 6.27 3.68 7.07
CA PRO A 158 4.96 3.26 7.53
C PRO A 158 5.02 1.85 8.13
N ARG A 159 4.14 1.55 9.07
CA ARG A 159 4.00 0.20 9.65
C ARG A 159 3.21 -0.74 8.77
N LEU A 160 2.28 -0.20 7.97
CA LEU A 160 1.46 -0.95 7.01
C LEU A 160 1.66 -0.39 5.61
N ILE A 161 1.91 -1.28 4.65
CA ILE A 161 1.99 -0.96 3.23
C ILE A 161 0.83 -1.66 2.54
N LEU A 162 0.03 -0.90 1.81
CA LEU A 162 -1.02 -1.41 0.93
C LEU A 162 -0.62 -1.11 -0.51
N ALA A 163 -0.62 -2.13 -1.37
CA ALA A 163 -0.21 -1.99 -2.76
C ALA A 163 -1.28 -2.58 -3.69
N ASP A 164 -1.86 -1.72 -4.53
CA ASP A 164 -2.88 -2.09 -5.51
C ASP A 164 -2.25 -2.17 -6.90
N GLU A 165 -2.04 -3.38 -7.41
CA GLU A 165 -1.45 -3.66 -8.73
C GLU A 165 -0.20 -2.79 -9.03
N PRO A 166 0.81 -2.72 -8.15
CA PRO A 166 1.90 -1.75 -8.23
C PRO A 166 2.79 -1.90 -9.47
N THR A 167 2.58 -2.96 -10.24
CA THR A 167 3.37 -3.27 -11.45
C THR A 167 2.52 -3.53 -12.69
N GLY A 168 1.19 -3.37 -12.60
CA GLY A 168 0.27 -3.73 -13.67
C GLY A 168 0.49 -2.99 -15.00
N ASN A 169 1.10 -1.79 -14.96
CA ASN A 169 1.36 -0.95 -16.14
C ASN A 169 2.81 -1.01 -16.62
N LEU A 170 3.62 -1.97 -16.13
CA LEU A 170 5.06 -2.05 -16.43
C LEU A 170 5.39 -3.31 -17.23
N ASP A 171 6.45 -3.23 -18.03
CA ASP A 171 7.02 -4.42 -18.66
C ASP A 171 7.57 -5.40 -17.59
N PRO A 172 7.67 -6.71 -17.90
CA PRO A 172 8.03 -7.73 -16.91
C PRO A 172 9.37 -7.49 -16.20
N ARG A 173 10.37 -6.94 -16.89
CA ARG A 173 11.70 -6.67 -16.33
C ARG A 173 11.63 -5.52 -15.33
N THR A 174 10.99 -4.43 -15.70
CA THR A 174 10.78 -3.26 -14.83
C THR A 174 9.89 -3.63 -13.63
N ALA A 175 8.83 -4.42 -13.86
CA ALA A 175 7.96 -4.94 -12.80
C ALA A 175 8.75 -5.73 -11.74
N ALA A 176 9.63 -6.64 -12.18
CA ALA A 176 10.46 -7.42 -11.26
C ALA A 176 11.40 -6.55 -10.42
N GLN A 177 11.99 -5.50 -11.02
CA GLN A 177 12.86 -4.56 -10.31
C GLN A 177 12.09 -3.72 -9.30
N VAL A 178 10.93 -3.19 -9.71
CA VAL A 178 10.04 -2.38 -8.84
C VAL A 178 9.57 -3.19 -7.64
N MET A 179 9.13 -4.43 -7.85
CA MET A 179 8.74 -5.33 -6.75
C MET A 179 9.90 -5.67 -5.83
N ALA A 180 11.11 -5.88 -6.36
CA ALA A 180 12.29 -6.16 -5.53
C ALA A 180 12.59 -4.97 -4.59
N VAL A 181 12.51 -3.74 -5.10
CA VAL A 181 12.70 -2.52 -4.29
C VAL A 181 11.62 -2.41 -3.21
N LEU A 182 10.33 -2.58 -3.59
CA LEU A 182 9.23 -2.49 -2.65
C LEU A 182 9.38 -3.49 -1.50
N VAL A 183 9.64 -4.77 -1.81
CA VAL A 183 9.81 -5.84 -0.81
C VAL A 183 11.05 -5.59 0.06
N ALA A 184 12.18 -5.19 -0.54
CA ALA A 184 13.41 -4.91 0.22
C ALA A 184 13.20 -3.78 1.24
N GLN A 185 12.58 -2.68 0.83
CA GLN A 185 12.31 -1.56 1.72
C GLN A 185 11.28 -1.89 2.81
N ALA A 186 10.23 -2.67 2.48
CA ALA A 186 9.26 -3.13 3.47
C ALA A 186 9.95 -3.98 4.56
N ARG A 187 10.79 -4.94 4.16
CA ARG A 187 11.54 -5.81 5.09
C ARG A 187 12.57 -5.04 5.91
N GLU A 188 13.32 -4.11 5.31
CA GLU A 188 14.31 -3.28 6.00
C GLU A 188 13.69 -2.49 7.16
N HIS A 189 12.44 -2.05 7.00
CA HIS A 189 11.73 -1.27 8.01
C HIS A 189 10.78 -2.07 8.89
N GLY A 190 10.67 -3.38 8.68
CA GLY A 190 9.75 -4.25 9.42
C GLY A 190 8.28 -3.92 9.18
N SER A 191 7.96 -3.30 8.03
CA SER A 191 6.58 -2.97 7.64
C SER A 191 5.83 -4.24 7.24
N SER A 192 4.58 -4.37 7.70
CA SER A 192 3.65 -5.37 7.15
C SER A 192 3.15 -4.90 5.78
N MET A 193 2.89 -5.83 4.87
CA MET A 193 2.45 -5.48 3.52
C MET A 193 1.28 -6.34 3.06
N VAL A 194 0.28 -5.69 2.45
CA VAL A 194 -0.79 -6.36 1.71
C VAL A 194 -0.70 -5.91 0.25
N LEU A 195 -0.48 -6.87 -0.63
CA LEU A 195 -0.42 -6.68 -2.08
C LEU A 195 -1.67 -7.25 -2.72
N VAL A 196 -2.36 -6.47 -3.51
CA VAL A 196 -3.37 -6.96 -4.45
C VAL A 196 -2.74 -7.04 -5.83
N THR A 197 -2.86 -8.18 -6.49
CA THR A 197 -2.27 -8.37 -7.82
C THR A 197 -2.91 -9.50 -8.61
N HIS A 198 -2.82 -9.42 -9.94
CA HIS A 198 -3.07 -10.52 -10.88
C HIS A 198 -1.78 -11.24 -11.29
N SER A 199 -0.62 -10.72 -10.91
CA SER A 199 0.67 -11.30 -11.27
C SER A 199 1.07 -12.41 -10.30
N GLU A 200 1.07 -13.64 -10.77
CA GLU A 200 1.57 -14.81 -10.01
C GLU A 200 3.04 -14.60 -9.56
N VAL A 201 3.85 -13.98 -10.41
CA VAL A 201 5.26 -13.69 -10.11
C VAL A 201 5.40 -12.69 -8.96
N ALA A 202 4.49 -11.71 -8.86
CA ALA A 202 4.47 -10.77 -7.76
C ALA A 202 3.93 -11.42 -6.48
N ALA A 203 2.84 -12.22 -6.60
CA ALA A 203 2.23 -12.94 -5.49
C ALA A 203 3.19 -13.98 -4.88
N ALA A 204 3.96 -14.69 -5.69
CA ALA A 204 4.95 -15.69 -5.24
C ALA A 204 6.09 -15.11 -4.35
N ARG A 205 6.18 -13.78 -4.21
CA ARG A 205 7.13 -13.11 -3.28
C ARG A 205 6.58 -12.93 -1.88
N ALA A 206 5.27 -13.14 -1.70
CA ALA A 206 4.60 -13.03 -0.42
C ALA A 206 4.89 -14.23 0.48
N ASP A 207 4.80 -14.00 1.78
CA ASP A 207 4.90 -15.06 2.78
C ASP A 207 3.64 -15.95 2.75
N ARG A 208 2.51 -15.37 2.30
CA ARG A 208 1.22 -16.05 2.19
C ARG A 208 0.40 -15.45 1.03
N VAL A 209 -0.27 -16.33 0.27
CA VAL A 209 -1.18 -15.95 -0.82
C VAL A 209 -2.61 -16.32 -0.42
N LEU A 210 -3.54 -15.43 -0.67
CA LEU A 210 -4.97 -15.60 -0.41
C LEU A 210 -5.77 -15.28 -1.66
N HIS A 211 -6.86 -16.00 -1.88
CA HIS A 211 -7.80 -15.76 -2.97
C HIS A 211 -9.03 -15.02 -2.47
N LEU A 212 -9.30 -13.81 -3.00
CA LEU A 212 -10.54 -13.11 -2.75
C LEU A 212 -11.63 -13.62 -3.68
N THR A 213 -12.74 -14.05 -3.07
CA THR A 213 -13.97 -14.43 -3.74
C THR A 213 -15.14 -13.58 -3.23
N ALA A 214 -16.30 -13.71 -3.84
CA ALA A 214 -17.51 -13.04 -3.34
C ALA A 214 -17.90 -13.49 -1.92
N GLN A 215 -17.47 -14.69 -1.50
CA GLN A 215 -17.77 -15.28 -0.19
C GLN A 215 -16.66 -15.03 0.86
N GLY A 216 -15.58 -14.35 0.51
CA GLY A 216 -14.49 -14.02 1.43
C GLY A 216 -13.12 -14.42 0.94
N LEU A 217 -12.13 -14.41 1.83
CA LEU A 217 -10.76 -14.82 1.56
C LEU A 217 -10.59 -16.32 1.80
N GLN A 218 -9.91 -16.99 0.88
CA GLN A 218 -9.57 -18.41 0.95
C GLN A 218 -8.04 -18.56 0.86
N ALA A 219 -7.47 -19.44 1.67
CA ALA A 219 -6.07 -19.84 1.51
C ALA A 219 -5.93 -20.81 0.33
N ASP A 220 -4.75 -20.79 -0.32
CA ASP A 220 -4.36 -21.81 -1.30
C ASP A 220 -4.21 -23.17 -0.65
#